data_3d8d35f4470bb1b1350c3f27273cedf5
#
_entry.id   3d8d35f4470bb1b1350c3f27273cedf5
#
_cell.length_a   1.000
_cell.length_b   1.000
_cell.length_c   1.000
_cell.angle_alpha   90.00
_cell.angle_beta   90.00
_cell.angle_gamma   90.00
#
_symmetry.space_group_name_H-M   'P 1'
#
loop_
_entity.id
_entity.type
_entity.pdbx_description
1 polymer ?
#
loop_
_entity_poly.entity_id
_entity_poly.type
_entity_poly.pdbx_seq_one_letter_code
_entity_poly.pdbx_strand_id
1 'polypeptide(L)'
;MSKEFFPVVTEKKARKIIDKGRDVVIIHTRDSCPVCDHFLPEVLKPVFAKDKYKDIQIYQMSETMFFPVGQHPITYFFKNGRCIQHPAGQTTIEVVENLLDTFYLGKPQ
;
A
#
# COMPACT_ATOMS: atom_id res chain seq x y z
N MET A 1 18.27 1.13 6.78
CA MET A 1 17.03 0.33 6.70
C MET A 1 15.83 1.26 6.73
N SER A 2 14.78 0.92 5.98
CA SER A 2 13.54 1.69 6.03
C SER A 2 12.89 1.54 7.40
N LYS A 3 12.23 2.62 7.86
CA LYS A 3 11.45 2.55 9.10
C LYS A 3 10.23 1.69 8.89
N GLU A 4 9.88 0.91 9.92
CA GLU A 4 8.70 0.06 9.88
C GLU A 4 7.50 0.78 10.46
N PHE A 5 6.46 0.93 9.64
CA PHE A 5 5.16 1.47 10.05
C PHE A 5 4.06 0.43 9.93
N PHE A 6 4.27 -0.57 9.07
CA PHE A 6 3.37 -1.69 8.86
C PHE A 6 4.20 -2.98 8.84
N PRO A 7 3.57 -4.15 8.98
CA PRO A 7 4.34 -5.40 8.91
C PRO A 7 5.13 -5.48 7.61
N VAL A 8 6.41 -5.84 7.72
CA VAL A 8 7.31 -5.91 6.57
C VAL A 8 7.29 -7.32 6.01
N VAL A 9 7.18 -7.42 4.68
CA VAL A 9 7.18 -8.70 3.99
C VAL A 9 8.26 -8.74 2.93
N THR A 10 8.72 -9.96 2.62
CA THR A 10 9.61 -10.22 1.50
C THR A 10 8.79 -10.34 0.22
N GLU A 11 9.45 -10.32 -0.93
CA GLU A 11 8.79 -10.55 -2.22
C GLU A 11 8.04 -11.88 -2.22
N LYS A 12 8.69 -12.93 -1.75
CA LYS A 12 8.10 -14.27 -1.75
C LYS A 12 6.80 -14.31 -0.93
N LYS A 13 6.83 -13.72 0.26
CA LYS A 13 5.65 -13.69 1.11
C LYS A 13 4.56 -12.81 0.52
N ALA A 14 4.94 -11.67 -0.05
CA ALA A 14 3.98 -10.77 -0.68
C ALA A 14 3.24 -11.48 -1.82
N ARG A 15 3.95 -12.23 -2.67
CA ARG A 15 3.32 -12.96 -3.77
C ARG A 15 2.33 -14.01 -3.26
N LYS A 16 2.67 -14.70 -2.17
CA LYS A 16 1.74 -15.66 -1.56
C LYS A 16 0.47 -15.00 -1.05
N ILE A 17 0.61 -13.83 -0.43
CA ILE A 17 -0.54 -13.08 0.08
C ILE A 17 -1.43 -12.62 -1.08
N ILE A 18 -0.81 -12.08 -2.14
CA ILE A 18 -1.52 -11.61 -3.33
C ILE A 18 -2.27 -12.77 -3.99
N ASP A 19 -1.63 -13.93 -4.11
CA ASP A 19 -2.21 -15.09 -4.79
C ASP A 19 -3.42 -15.66 -4.08
N LYS A 20 -3.62 -15.33 -2.80
CA LYS A 20 -4.84 -15.72 -2.09
C LYS A 20 -6.07 -14.93 -2.53
N GLY A 21 -5.88 -13.90 -3.34
CA GLY A 21 -6.98 -13.12 -3.88
C GLY A 21 -7.65 -12.15 -2.91
N ARG A 22 -7.01 -11.90 -1.77
CA ARG A 22 -7.56 -10.99 -0.76
C ARG A 22 -7.32 -9.54 -1.13
N ASP A 23 -8.08 -8.64 -0.50
CA ASP A 23 -7.86 -7.21 -0.60
C ASP A 23 -6.59 -6.88 0.19
N VAL A 24 -5.56 -6.44 -0.51
CA VAL A 24 -4.27 -6.16 0.12
C VAL A 24 -3.60 -4.96 -0.54
N VAL A 25 -2.96 -4.15 0.30
CA VAL A 25 -2.16 -3.00 -0.14
C VAL A 25 -0.72 -3.28 0.26
N ILE A 26 0.20 -3.07 -0.67
CA ILE A 26 1.62 -3.22 -0.39
C ILE A 26 2.31 -1.90 -0.70
N ILE A 27 2.96 -1.32 0.32
CA ILE A 27 3.71 -0.09 0.19
C ILE A 27 5.16 -0.44 -0.08
N HIS A 28 5.66 -0.01 -1.24
CA HIS A 28 7.07 -0.16 -1.58
C HIS A 28 7.83 1.07 -1.12
N THR A 29 8.78 0.85 -0.21
CA THR A 29 9.62 1.92 0.33
C THR A 29 11.08 1.62 -0.01
N ARG A 30 11.96 2.57 0.30
CA ARG A 30 13.40 2.38 0.18
C ARG A 30 14.09 2.98 1.40
N ASP A 31 15.35 2.63 1.57
CA ASP A 31 16.16 3.23 2.64
C ASP A 31 16.37 4.71 2.38
N SER A 32 16.49 5.48 3.45
CA SER A 32 16.75 6.93 3.36
C SER A 32 15.70 7.64 2.52
N CYS A 33 14.43 7.38 2.79
CA CYS A 33 13.32 7.97 2.05
C CYS A 33 12.51 8.88 2.96
N PRO A 34 12.83 10.20 3.03
CA PRO A 34 12.07 11.13 3.88
C PRO A 34 10.60 11.19 3.52
N VAL A 35 10.26 11.08 2.23
CA VAL A 35 8.86 11.09 1.78
C VAL A 35 8.12 9.87 2.32
N CYS A 36 8.75 8.69 2.29
CA CYS A 36 8.16 7.47 2.86
C CYS A 36 7.95 7.65 4.36
N ASP A 37 8.93 8.21 5.06
CA ASP A 37 8.88 8.38 6.51
C ASP A 37 7.81 9.38 6.95
N HIS A 38 7.33 10.22 6.05
CA HIS A 38 6.23 11.13 6.28
C HIS A 38 4.89 10.50 5.86
N PHE A 39 4.83 9.97 4.65
CA PHE A 39 3.60 9.47 4.04
C PHE A 39 3.00 8.30 4.82
N LEU A 40 3.83 7.33 5.22
CA LEU A 40 3.31 6.15 5.90
C LEU A 40 2.68 6.48 7.25
N PRO A 41 3.36 7.22 8.18
CA PRO A 41 2.71 7.50 9.46
C PRO A 41 1.66 8.60 9.40
N GLU A 42 1.79 9.60 8.52
CA GLU A 42 0.89 10.75 8.52
C GLU A 42 -0.34 10.55 7.64
N VAL A 43 -0.25 9.73 6.62
CA VAL A 43 -1.36 9.50 5.69
C VAL A 43 -1.90 8.09 5.81
N LEU A 44 -1.06 7.08 5.64
CA LEU A 44 -1.53 5.69 5.58
C LEU A 44 -1.97 5.15 6.94
N LYS A 45 -1.24 5.44 8.01
CA LYS A 45 -1.62 4.95 9.34
C LYS A 45 -3.02 5.42 9.75
N PRO A 46 -3.33 6.72 9.66
CA PRO A 46 -4.68 7.19 10.03
C PRO A 46 -5.78 6.57 9.17
N VAL A 47 -5.52 6.40 7.87
CA VAL A 47 -6.51 5.83 6.96
C VAL A 47 -6.78 4.37 7.32
N PHE A 48 -5.74 3.55 7.44
CA PHE A 48 -5.92 2.12 7.69
C PHE A 48 -6.30 1.80 9.13
N ALA A 49 -6.28 2.80 10.02
CA ALA A 49 -6.82 2.65 11.37
C ALA A 49 -8.35 2.73 11.40
N LYS A 50 -8.98 3.19 10.32
CA LYS A 50 -10.43 3.32 10.27
C LYS A 50 -11.10 1.97 10.18
N ASP A 51 -12.18 1.80 10.93
CA ASP A 51 -12.89 0.53 11.03
C ASP A 51 -13.41 0.03 9.67
N LYS A 52 -13.80 0.94 8.79
CA LYS A 52 -14.33 0.56 7.48
C LYS A 52 -13.29 -0.10 6.57
N TYR A 53 -12.01 0.02 6.88
CA TYR A 53 -10.92 -0.60 6.09
C TYR A 53 -10.27 -1.78 6.82
N LYS A 54 -10.88 -2.27 7.89
CA LYS A 54 -10.28 -3.32 8.74
C LYS A 54 -10.03 -4.63 8.01
N ASP A 55 -10.78 -4.91 6.96
CA ASP A 55 -10.63 -6.16 6.21
C ASP A 55 -9.61 -6.05 5.07
N ILE A 56 -9.06 -4.86 4.86
CA ILE A 56 -8.00 -4.65 3.87
C ILE A 56 -6.66 -4.78 4.58
N GLN A 57 -5.84 -5.74 4.14
CA GLN A 57 -4.52 -5.94 4.71
C GLN A 57 -3.55 -4.93 4.12
N ILE A 58 -2.59 -4.48 4.93
CA ILE A 58 -1.54 -3.57 4.44
C ILE A 58 -0.19 -4.06 4.94
N TYR A 59 0.77 -4.09 4.05
CA TYR A 59 2.14 -4.52 4.32
C TYR A 59 3.12 -3.55 3.70
N GLN A 60 4.31 -3.52 4.28
CA GLN A 60 5.42 -2.68 3.81
C GLN A 60 6.51 -3.57 3.23
N MET A 61 7.12 -3.13 2.15
CA MET A 61 8.18 -3.89 1.49
C MET A 61 9.24 -2.94 0.96
N SER A 62 10.51 -3.28 1.15
CA SER A 62 11.62 -2.46 0.67
C SER A 62 12.29 -3.03 -0.58
N GLU A 63 11.91 -4.24 -0.99
CA GLU A 63 12.46 -4.87 -2.17
C GLU A 63 11.67 -4.48 -3.42
N THR A 64 12.39 -4.29 -4.53
CA THR A 64 11.76 -4.05 -5.82
C THR A 64 11.31 -5.39 -6.40
N MET A 65 10.04 -5.53 -6.77
CA MET A 65 9.56 -6.81 -7.26
C MET A 65 8.57 -6.72 -8.43
N PHE A 66 7.68 -5.75 -8.43
CA PHE A 66 6.57 -5.78 -9.40
C PHE A 66 6.86 -5.02 -10.67
N PHE A 67 7.42 -3.83 -10.54
CA PHE A 67 7.67 -2.95 -11.67
C PHE A 67 9.01 -2.25 -11.49
N PRO A 68 9.66 -1.85 -12.60
CA PRO A 68 10.80 -0.94 -12.50
C PRO A 68 10.33 0.34 -11.81
N VAL A 69 11.02 0.74 -10.75
CA VAL A 69 10.58 1.87 -9.95
C VAL A 69 11.51 3.05 -10.10
N GLY A 70 10.92 4.21 -10.37
CA GLY A 70 11.65 5.48 -10.39
C GLY A 70 11.39 6.31 -9.16
N GLN A 71 10.26 6.15 -8.50
CA GLN A 71 9.88 6.97 -7.36
C GLN A 71 9.42 6.11 -6.19
N HIS A 72 9.61 6.62 -4.98
CA HIS A 72 9.15 6.03 -3.75
C HIS A 72 8.47 7.10 -2.92
N PRO A 73 7.44 6.74 -2.13
CA PRO A 73 6.85 5.41 -2.01
C PRO A 73 5.98 5.08 -3.21
N ILE A 74 5.74 3.79 -3.45
CA ILE A 74 4.74 3.35 -4.41
C ILE A 74 3.73 2.50 -3.66
N THR A 75 2.46 2.84 -3.81
CA THR A 75 1.37 2.13 -3.15
C THR A 75 0.71 1.21 -4.16
N TYR A 76 0.85 -0.09 -3.96
CA TYR A 76 0.24 -1.09 -4.84
C TYR A 76 -1.05 -1.59 -4.21
N PHE A 77 -2.15 -1.45 -4.95
CA PHE A 77 -3.47 -1.92 -4.52
C PHE A 77 -3.81 -3.21 -5.27
N PHE A 78 -4.01 -4.30 -4.54
CA PHE A 78 -4.31 -5.61 -5.12
C PHE A 78 -5.72 -6.05 -4.75
N LYS A 79 -6.41 -6.64 -5.73
CA LYS A 79 -7.73 -7.22 -5.54
C LYS A 79 -7.86 -8.42 -6.49
N ASN A 80 -8.32 -9.56 -5.94
CA ASN A 80 -8.47 -10.79 -6.71
C ASN A 80 -7.18 -11.22 -7.41
N GLY A 81 -6.03 -11.01 -6.74
CA GLY A 81 -4.73 -11.39 -7.28
C GLY A 81 -4.15 -10.43 -8.31
N ARG A 82 -4.81 -9.30 -8.57
CA ARG A 82 -4.39 -8.33 -9.57
C ARG A 82 -4.04 -7.00 -8.96
N CYS A 83 -3.02 -6.35 -9.51
CA CYS A 83 -2.71 -4.96 -9.16
C CYS A 83 -3.67 -4.05 -9.93
N ILE A 84 -4.54 -3.38 -9.19
CA ILE A 84 -5.58 -2.53 -9.80
C ILE A 84 -5.17 -1.06 -9.85
N GLN A 85 -4.26 -0.62 -8.98
CA GLN A 85 -3.71 0.74 -8.96
C GLN A 85 -2.32 0.70 -8.35
N HIS A 86 -1.45 1.60 -8.79
CA HIS A 86 -0.10 1.71 -8.22
C HIS A 86 0.42 3.15 -8.26
N PRO A 87 -0.25 4.07 -7.54
CA PRO A 87 0.21 5.47 -7.54
C PRO A 87 1.61 5.59 -6.95
N ALA A 88 2.44 6.40 -7.60
CA ALA A 88 3.80 6.68 -7.15
C ALA A 88 3.84 8.00 -6.41
N GLY A 89 4.73 8.07 -5.39
CA GLY A 89 4.88 9.27 -4.58
C GLY A 89 3.83 9.37 -3.49
N GLN A 90 3.92 10.47 -2.73
CA GLN A 90 2.96 10.70 -1.66
C GLN A 90 1.69 11.35 -2.22
N THR A 91 0.58 11.15 -1.51
CA THR A 91 -0.67 11.79 -1.83
C THR A 91 -1.41 12.11 -0.53
N THR A 92 -2.67 12.50 -0.61
CA THR A 92 -3.44 12.92 0.57
C THR A 92 -4.29 11.80 1.12
N ILE A 93 -4.76 11.99 2.36
CA ILE A 93 -5.70 11.08 2.99
C ILE A 93 -6.94 10.92 2.10
N GLU A 94 -7.45 12.02 1.55
CA GLU A 94 -8.66 11.98 0.72
C GLU A 94 -8.48 11.12 -0.53
N VAL A 95 -7.32 11.23 -1.19
CA VAL A 95 -7.06 10.45 -2.40
C VAL A 95 -6.98 8.97 -2.06
N VAL A 96 -6.26 8.61 -0.98
CA VAL A 96 -6.15 7.22 -0.56
C VAL A 96 -7.54 6.65 -0.22
N GLU A 97 -8.33 7.39 0.55
CA GLU A 97 -9.68 6.94 0.90
C GLU A 97 -10.58 6.79 -0.32
N ASN A 98 -10.49 7.71 -1.28
CA ASN A 98 -11.28 7.58 -2.50
C ASN A 98 -10.92 6.31 -3.27
N LEU A 99 -9.63 5.97 -3.34
CA LEU A 99 -9.20 4.74 -4.00
C LEU A 99 -9.73 3.51 -3.27
N LEU A 100 -9.62 3.48 -1.94
CA LEU A 100 -10.11 2.37 -1.15
C LEU A 100 -11.63 2.22 -1.25
N ASP A 101 -12.36 3.32 -1.13
CA ASP A 101 -13.82 3.30 -1.21
C ASP A 101 -14.30 2.83 -2.58
N THR A 102 -13.63 3.30 -3.65
CA THR A 102 -14.02 2.95 -5.02
C THR A 102 -13.72 1.49 -5.34
N PHE A 103 -12.51 1.04 -5.03
CA PHE A 103 -12.08 -0.27 -5.52
C PHE A 103 -12.34 -1.42 -4.56
N TYR A 104 -12.42 -1.16 -3.25
CA TYR A 104 -12.63 -2.23 -2.26
C TYR A 104 -14.01 -2.22 -1.64
N LEU A 105 -14.61 -1.05 -1.44
CA LEU A 105 -15.92 -0.95 -0.83
C LEU A 105 -17.05 -0.76 -1.86
N GLY A 106 -16.69 -0.63 -3.14
CA GLY A 106 -17.67 -0.51 -4.21
C GLY A 106 -18.47 0.78 -4.19
N LYS A 107 -17.98 1.83 -3.54
CA LYS A 107 -18.69 3.09 -3.48
C LYS A 107 -18.41 3.94 -4.72
N PRO A 108 -19.42 4.59 -5.29
CA PRO A 108 -19.19 5.53 -6.38
C PRO A 108 -18.46 6.76 -5.87
N GLN A 109 -17.68 7.35 -6.75
CA GLN A 109 -17.01 8.61 -6.44
C GLN A 109 -17.98 9.76 -6.54
#